data_473d216b25ee45bb67179346ac56f713
#
_entry.id   473d216b25ee45bb67179346ac56f713
#
_cell.length_a   1.000
_cell.length_b   1.000
_cell.length_c   1.000
_cell.angle_alpha   90.00
_cell.angle_beta   90.00
_cell.angle_gamma   90.00
#
_symmetry.space_group_name_H-M   'P 1'
#
loop_
_entity.id
_entity.type
_entity.pdbx_description
1 polymer ?
#
loop_
_entity_poly.entity_id
_entity_poly.type
_entity_poly.pdbx_seq_one_letter_code
_entity_poly.pdbx_strand_id
1 'polypeptide(L)'
;MHWNEKEQTFCDATIDEYEESVHVCHKGYISIFPFLTGMLGPDSPRLKAVLDLIHDPQELWSDYGIRSLSKKDKFYDTDENYWRSPIWININYLVLKNLYVSAFPSFDLFARGI
;
A
#
# COMPACT_ATOMS: atom_id res chain seq x y z
N MET A 1 -0.85 8.00 -8.91
CA MET A 1 -0.02 6.78 -8.69
C MET A 1 -0.13 5.87 -9.90
N HIS A 2 0.93 5.21 -10.21
CA HIS A 2 1.04 4.36 -11.40
C HIS A 2 1.42 2.94 -11.01
N TRP A 3 0.80 1.95 -11.65
CA TRP A 3 1.17 0.56 -11.44
C TRP A 3 2.49 0.25 -12.12
N ASN A 4 3.39 -0.41 -11.41
CA ASN A 4 4.67 -0.85 -11.92
C ASN A 4 4.69 -2.38 -12.01
N GLU A 5 4.74 -2.92 -13.23
CA GLU A 5 4.69 -4.36 -13.46
C GLU A 5 5.92 -5.09 -12.93
N LYS A 6 7.09 -4.46 -13.01
CA LYS A 6 8.34 -5.06 -12.53
C LYS A 6 8.35 -5.19 -11.00
N GLU A 7 7.92 -4.12 -10.32
CA GLU A 7 7.93 -4.07 -8.86
C GLU A 7 6.63 -4.63 -8.24
N GLN A 8 5.60 -4.88 -9.05
CA GLN A 8 4.29 -5.38 -8.59
C GLN A 8 3.69 -4.51 -7.49
N THR A 9 3.77 -3.20 -7.65
CA THR A 9 3.23 -2.22 -6.70
C THR A 9 2.89 -0.90 -7.40
N PHE A 10 2.14 -0.07 -6.70
CA PHE A 10 1.90 1.29 -7.15
C PHE A 10 3.09 2.17 -6.80
N CYS A 11 3.48 3.01 -7.75
CA CYS A 11 4.64 3.90 -7.61
C CYS A 11 4.26 5.32 -8.00
N ASP A 12 5.03 6.26 -7.51
CA ASP A 12 4.98 7.63 -8.00
C ASP A 12 5.69 7.73 -9.34
N ALA A 13 5.43 8.81 -10.06
CA ALA A 13 6.14 9.12 -11.29
C ALA A 13 6.84 10.46 -11.16
N THR A 14 8.02 10.54 -11.74
CA THR A 14 8.80 11.78 -11.84
C THR A 14 9.36 11.91 -13.24
N ILE A 15 10.01 13.03 -13.51
CA ILE A 15 10.68 13.28 -14.79
C ILE A 15 12.19 13.26 -14.52
N ASP A 16 12.91 12.49 -15.34
CA ASP A 16 14.36 12.40 -15.23
C ASP A 16 15.08 13.57 -15.93
N GLU A 17 16.40 13.52 -15.97
CA GLU A 17 17.21 14.57 -16.59
C GLU A 17 17.02 14.70 -18.12
N TYR A 18 16.41 13.68 -18.76
CA TYR A 18 16.08 13.66 -20.18
C TYR A 18 14.62 14.00 -20.45
N GLU A 19 13.89 14.53 -19.45
CA GLU A 19 12.46 14.85 -19.50
C GLU A 19 11.57 13.63 -19.79
N GLU A 20 12.06 12.42 -19.47
CA GLU A 20 11.27 11.19 -19.59
C GLU A 20 10.63 10.83 -18.26
N SER A 21 9.39 10.32 -18.34
CA SER A 21 8.67 9.86 -17.15
C SER A 21 9.27 8.55 -16.63
N VAL A 22 9.62 8.53 -15.35
CA VAL A 22 10.14 7.35 -14.66
C VAL A 22 9.37 7.11 -13.39
N HIS A 23 9.23 5.82 -13.00
CA HIS A 23 8.59 5.44 -11.76
C HIS A 23 9.58 5.55 -10.59
N VAL A 24 9.10 6.06 -9.46
CA VAL A 24 9.81 6.05 -8.19
C VAL A 24 9.04 5.15 -7.24
N CYS A 25 9.65 4.03 -6.87
CA CYS A 25 8.98 2.96 -6.13
C CYS A 25 9.52 2.83 -4.72
N HIS A 26 8.66 3.05 -3.74
CA HIS A 26 8.91 2.78 -2.33
C HIS A 26 7.69 2.03 -1.78
N LYS A 27 7.89 0.81 -1.31
CA LYS A 27 6.80 -0.02 -0.79
C LYS A 27 6.50 0.37 0.65
N GLY A 28 5.33 0.91 0.88
CA GLY A 28 4.89 1.40 2.18
C GLY A 28 3.43 1.82 2.12
N TYR A 29 2.98 2.65 3.06
CA TYR A 29 1.58 3.08 3.10
C TYR A 29 1.15 3.79 1.81
N ILE A 30 2.02 4.61 1.23
CA ILE A 30 1.69 5.34 0.00
C ILE A 30 1.47 4.38 -1.17
N SER A 31 2.29 3.36 -1.30
CA SER A 31 2.17 2.39 -2.41
C SER A 31 0.90 1.53 -2.33
N ILE A 32 0.24 1.45 -1.16
CA ILE A 32 -1.02 0.72 -1.01
C ILE A 32 -2.24 1.65 -0.91
N PHE A 33 -2.07 2.94 -1.17
CA PHE A 33 -3.13 3.93 -1.06
C PHE A 33 -4.38 3.62 -1.90
N PRO A 34 -4.27 3.13 -3.14
CA PRO A 34 -5.47 2.72 -3.90
C PRO A 34 -6.30 1.66 -3.20
N PHE A 35 -5.67 0.77 -2.43
CA PHE A 35 -6.37 -0.20 -1.59
C PHE A 35 -6.99 0.48 -0.36
N LEU A 36 -6.25 1.38 0.30
CA LEU A 36 -6.72 2.07 1.51
C LEU A 36 -7.94 2.95 1.25
N THR A 37 -8.03 3.54 0.08
CA THR A 37 -9.13 4.44 -0.31
C THR A 37 -10.31 3.72 -0.96
N GLY A 38 -10.24 2.39 -1.10
CA GLY A 38 -11.30 1.60 -1.72
C GLY A 38 -11.36 1.72 -3.25
N MET A 39 -10.35 2.30 -3.88
CA MET A 39 -10.29 2.46 -5.34
C MET A 39 -9.91 1.16 -6.06
N LEU A 40 -9.30 0.23 -5.34
CA LEU A 40 -8.91 -1.07 -5.86
C LEU A 40 -10.03 -2.07 -5.57
N GLY A 41 -10.79 -2.44 -6.60
CA GLY A 41 -11.93 -3.32 -6.46
C GLY A 41 -11.53 -4.76 -6.13
N PRO A 42 -12.49 -5.58 -5.60
CA PRO A 42 -12.22 -6.97 -5.22
C PRO A 42 -11.86 -7.87 -6.41
N ASP A 43 -12.24 -7.48 -7.62
CA ASP A 43 -11.94 -8.23 -8.85
C ASP A 43 -10.67 -7.76 -9.54
N SER A 44 -9.97 -6.77 -8.98
CA SER A 44 -8.75 -6.25 -9.59
C SER A 44 -7.63 -7.28 -9.55
N PRO A 45 -6.93 -7.52 -10.68
CA PRO A 45 -5.79 -8.45 -10.70
C PRO A 45 -4.61 -7.94 -9.87
N ARG A 46 -4.59 -6.63 -9.55
CA ARG A 46 -3.54 -6.02 -8.73
C ARG A 46 -3.76 -6.21 -7.24
N LEU A 47 -4.97 -6.56 -6.83
CA LEU A 47 -5.32 -6.74 -5.40
C LEU A 47 -4.45 -7.82 -4.75
N LYS A 48 -4.24 -8.94 -5.44
CA LYS A 48 -3.40 -10.01 -4.90
C LYS A 48 -1.99 -9.52 -4.58
N ALA A 49 -1.37 -8.78 -5.49
CA ALA A 49 -0.03 -8.25 -5.28
C ALA A 49 0.03 -7.28 -4.08
N VAL A 50 -1.00 -6.45 -3.93
CA VAL A 50 -1.10 -5.53 -2.78
C VAL A 50 -1.25 -6.31 -1.47
N LEU A 51 -2.11 -7.33 -1.44
CA LEU A 51 -2.30 -8.16 -0.26
C LEU A 51 -1.05 -8.96 0.09
N ASP A 52 -0.36 -9.49 -0.91
CA ASP A 52 0.90 -10.19 -0.69
C ASP A 52 1.96 -9.27 -0.08
N LEU A 53 2.05 -8.03 -0.54
CA LEU A 53 2.95 -7.01 0.01
C LEU A 53 2.61 -6.69 1.47
N ILE A 54 1.34 -6.51 1.78
CA ILE A 54 0.87 -6.20 3.13
C ILE A 54 1.22 -7.35 4.10
N HIS A 55 1.07 -8.58 3.67
CA HIS A 55 1.24 -9.77 4.50
C HIS A 55 2.67 -10.31 4.54
N ASP A 56 3.58 -9.75 3.77
CA ASP A 56 4.97 -10.21 3.70
C ASP A 56 5.79 -9.66 4.87
N PRO A 57 6.30 -10.53 5.77
CA PRO A 57 7.10 -10.09 6.93
C PRO A 57 8.45 -9.47 6.54
N GLN A 58 8.93 -9.71 5.32
CA GLN A 58 10.13 -9.04 4.81
C GLN A 58 9.83 -7.65 4.24
N GLU A 59 8.56 -7.33 4.07
CA GLU A 59 8.11 -6.04 3.54
C GLU A 59 7.34 -5.25 4.61
N LEU A 60 6.01 -5.34 4.63
CA LEU A 60 5.18 -4.49 5.49
C LEU A 60 4.67 -5.18 6.76
N TRP A 61 4.54 -6.49 6.77
CA TRP A 61 3.95 -7.21 7.91
C TRP A 61 4.88 -7.27 9.10
N SER A 62 4.35 -7.00 10.30
CA SER A 62 5.05 -7.26 11.57
C SER A 62 4.10 -7.89 12.58
N ASP A 63 4.65 -8.39 13.67
CA ASP A 63 3.84 -8.97 14.77
C ASP A 63 2.95 -7.93 15.46
N TYR A 64 3.19 -6.64 15.20
CA TYR A 64 2.50 -5.54 15.85
C TYR A 64 1.62 -4.73 14.89
N GLY A 65 1.63 -5.07 13.60
CA GLY A 65 0.89 -4.37 12.57
C GLY A 65 1.70 -4.14 11.30
N ILE A 66 1.16 -3.29 10.43
CA ILE A 66 1.71 -3.03 9.10
C ILE A 66 2.63 -1.82 9.17
N ARG A 67 3.87 -1.99 8.72
CA ARG A 67 4.91 -0.94 8.74
C ARG A 67 4.58 0.16 7.75
N SER A 68 4.96 1.38 8.09
CA SER A 68 4.80 2.54 7.19
C SER A 68 5.69 2.46 5.96
N LEU A 69 6.81 1.76 6.05
CA LEU A 69 7.75 1.55 4.95
C LEU A 69 8.31 0.13 5.02
N SER A 70 8.55 -0.48 3.85
CA SER A 70 9.12 -1.83 3.75
C SER A 70 10.50 -1.91 4.39
N LYS A 71 10.75 -3.02 5.08
CA LYS A 71 12.09 -3.33 5.61
C LYS A 71 13.17 -3.39 4.54
N LYS A 72 12.80 -3.65 3.30
CA LYS A 72 13.74 -3.73 2.17
C LYS A 72 14.03 -2.38 1.54
N ASP A 73 13.29 -1.34 1.91
CA ASP A 73 13.52 -0.01 1.36
C ASP A 73 14.80 0.60 1.93
N LYS A 74 15.57 1.28 1.07
CA LYS A 74 16.84 1.90 1.47
C LYS A 74 16.68 2.99 2.54
N PHE A 75 15.49 3.57 2.64
CA PHE A 75 15.19 4.60 3.62
C PHE A 75 14.57 4.06 4.90
N TYR A 76 14.37 2.72 5.01
CA TYR A 76 13.77 2.12 6.19
C TYR A 76 14.56 2.51 7.45
N ASP A 77 13.84 3.03 8.43
CA ASP A 77 14.38 3.43 9.74
C ASP A 77 15.56 4.42 9.67
N THR A 78 15.58 5.27 8.63
CA THR A 78 16.62 6.30 8.46
C THR A 78 16.12 7.68 8.83
N ASP A 79 17.02 8.58 9.22
CA ASP A 79 16.78 9.98 9.57
C ASP A 79 15.59 10.12 10.54
N GLU A 80 14.68 11.04 10.27
CA GLU A 80 13.41 11.09 10.99
C GLU A 80 12.50 9.98 10.49
N ASN A 81 12.42 8.91 11.24
CA ASN A 81 11.74 7.69 10.82
C ASN A 81 10.20 7.73 10.91
N TYR A 82 9.59 8.89 11.01
CA TYR A 82 8.16 9.10 11.22
C TYR A 82 7.27 8.27 10.28
N TRP A 83 7.65 8.22 8.98
CA TRP A 83 6.98 7.42 7.95
C TRP A 83 7.87 6.32 7.38
N ARG A 84 8.97 5.99 8.06
CA ARG A 84 10.00 5.09 7.53
C ARG A 84 10.17 3.78 8.29
N SER A 85 9.35 3.53 9.27
CA SER A 85 9.26 2.25 9.99
C SER A 85 8.04 2.16 10.89
N PRO A 86 7.63 3.21 11.65
CA PRO A 86 6.59 3.09 12.65
C PRO A 86 5.25 2.60 12.10
N ILE A 87 4.51 1.99 12.98
CA ILE A 87 3.19 1.44 12.71
C ILE A 87 2.16 2.49 13.13
N TRP A 88 1.29 2.87 12.18
CA TRP A 88 0.26 3.87 12.40
C TRP A 88 -1.10 3.21 12.51
N ILE A 89 -1.77 3.39 13.63
CA ILE A 89 -3.05 2.73 13.92
C ILE A 89 -4.16 3.12 12.94
N ASN A 90 -4.21 4.39 12.53
CA ASN A 90 -5.21 4.87 11.57
C ASN A 90 -5.07 4.19 10.21
N ILE A 91 -3.85 3.97 9.73
CA ILE A 91 -3.61 3.27 8.46
C ILE A 91 -3.93 1.78 8.61
N ASN A 92 -3.54 1.18 9.72
CA ASN A 92 -3.86 -0.22 10.01
C ASN A 92 -5.38 -0.44 10.09
N TYR A 93 -6.12 0.52 10.63
CA TYR A 93 -7.57 0.50 10.63
C TYR A 93 -8.13 0.50 9.20
N LEU A 94 -7.60 1.34 8.33
CA LEU A 94 -8.03 1.39 6.92
C LEU A 94 -7.73 0.09 6.18
N VAL A 95 -6.60 -0.53 6.44
CA VAL A 95 -6.26 -1.83 5.86
C VAL A 95 -7.29 -2.87 6.31
N LEU A 96 -7.57 -2.95 7.60
CA LEU A 96 -8.53 -3.90 8.14
C LEU A 96 -9.92 -3.69 7.54
N LYS A 97 -10.37 -2.43 7.48
CA LYS A 97 -11.65 -2.06 6.89
C LYS A 97 -11.76 -2.52 5.43
N ASN A 98 -10.73 -2.26 4.62
CA ASN A 98 -10.76 -2.60 3.20
C ASN A 98 -10.57 -4.10 2.95
N LEU A 99 -9.87 -4.82 3.82
CA LEU A 99 -9.85 -6.28 3.79
C LEU A 99 -11.26 -6.85 3.99
N TYR A 100 -11.98 -6.30 4.96
CA TYR A 100 -13.35 -6.74 5.25
C TYR A 100 -14.28 -6.47 4.07
N VAL A 101 -14.19 -5.28 3.50
CA VAL A 101 -14.98 -4.88 2.32
C VAL A 101 -14.68 -5.77 1.12
N SER A 102 -13.41 -6.09 0.88
CA SER A 102 -13.00 -6.95 -0.23
C SER A 102 -13.49 -8.38 -0.06
N ALA A 103 -13.56 -8.88 1.18
CA ALA A 103 -14.08 -10.20 1.47
C ALA A 103 -15.62 -10.25 1.42
N PHE A 104 -16.29 -9.12 1.71
CA PHE A 104 -17.75 -9.02 1.81
C PHE A 104 -18.26 -7.81 1.02
N PRO A 105 -18.28 -7.86 -0.33
CA PRO A 105 -18.68 -6.71 -1.16
C PRO A 105 -20.07 -6.17 -0.88
N SER A 106 -21.03 -7.05 -0.52
CA SER A 106 -22.39 -6.63 -0.17
C SER A 106 -22.44 -5.79 1.10
N PHE A 107 -21.53 -6.02 2.03
CA PHE A 107 -21.38 -5.20 3.24
C PHE A 107 -20.91 -3.79 2.90
N ASP A 108 -19.98 -3.66 1.94
CA ASP A 108 -19.51 -2.36 1.48
C ASP A 108 -20.65 -1.53 0.89
N LEU A 109 -21.50 -2.13 0.05
CA LEU A 109 -22.67 -1.46 -0.50
C LEU A 109 -23.60 -0.96 0.60
N PHE A 110 -23.83 -1.75 1.62
CA PHE A 110 -24.64 -1.37 2.76
C PHE A 110 -24.00 -0.20 3.52
N ALA A 111 -22.72 -0.28 3.81
CA ALA A 111 -21.99 0.75 4.54
C ALA A 111 -21.97 2.09 3.78
N ARG A 112 -21.87 2.05 2.46
CA ARG A 112 -21.91 3.26 1.62
C ARG A 112 -23.29 3.87 1.50
N GLY A 113 -24.33 3.10 1.73
CA GLY A 113 -25.71 3.56 1.70
C GLY A 113 -26.12 4.34 2.96
N ILE A 114 -25.27 4.34 3.95
CA ILE A 114 -25.45 5.09 5.18
C ILE A 114 -24.83 6.47 5.05
#